data_e8b601f77a21c2d97c465b323d3fdda3
#
_entry.id   e8b601f77a21c2d97c465b323d3fdda3
#
_cell.length_a   1.000
_cell.length_b   1.000
_cell.length_c   1.000
_cell.angle_alpha   90.00
_cell.angle_beta   90.00
_cell.angle_gamma   90.00
#
_symmetry.space_group_name_H-M   'P 1'
#
loop_
_entity.id
_entity.type
_entity.pdbx_description
1 polymer ?
#
loop_
_entity_poly.entity_id
_entity_poly.type
_entity_poly.pdbx_seq_one_letter_code
_entity_poly.pdbx_strand_id
1 'polypeptide(L)'
;MISTTLNGASFYQFENLANARGINHGIFTRNAGHSQPPYASLNIGYGIGDEKKAVASNRSLVSGIMGAGEMTFIDQVHGCDVVIVGRDQKGNRNPVAIADAVVTDRPENYLVIQVADCQSVLMYEPARQVVANVHSGWRGSIDNIIGRTIEAMQHHFGCHPAAILAGIGPSLGPCCAEFINYKTEIPQEFWRYKDPVGHFDFWAISYDQLLDAGVLAKHIESCQMCTRCRTDEFFSYRAEKTTGRFAAVIGLKKIED
;
A
#
# COMPACT_ATOMS: atom_id res chain seq x y z
N MET A 1 7.19 -1.03 -14.11
CA MET A 1 6.32 -2.04 -13.42
C MET A 1 6.03 -3.23 -14.33
N ILE A 2 5.99 -4.42 -13.77
CA ILE A 2 5.70 -5.70 -14.44
C ILE A 2 4.23 -6.04 -14.19
N SER A 3 3.45 -6.29 -15.25
CA SER A 3 2.08 -6.81 -15.15
C SER A 3 2.11 -8.33 -15.21
N THR A 4 1.42 -8.98 -14.27
CA THR A 4 1.34 -10.44 -14.16
C THR A 4 -0.12 -10.87 -14.00
N THR A 5 -0.48 -11.99 -14.62
CA THR A 5 -1.79 -12.63 -14.41
C THR A 5 -1.59 -14.06 -13.94
N LEU A 6 -2.19 -14.41 -12.80
CA LEU A 6 -2.14 -15.75 -12.22
C LEU A 6 -3.51 -16.09 -11.64
N ASN A 7 -3.99 -17.32 -11.92
CA ASN A 7 -5.32 -17.80 -11.51
C ASN A 7 -6.47 -16.84 -11.92
N GLY A 8 -6.31 -16.16 -13.06
CA GLY A 8 -7.27 -15.21 -13.60
C GLY A 8 -7.15 -13.78 -13.02
N ALA A 9 -6.52 -13.58 -11.88
CA ALA A 9 -6.33 -12.26 -11.31
C ALA A 9 -5.05 -11.61 -11.83
N SER A 10 -5.14 -10.32 -12.12
CA SER A 10 -4.00 -9.51 -12.58
C SER A 10 -3.48 -8.64 -11.44
N PHE A 11 -2.16 -8.48 -11.38
CA PHE A 11 -1.49 -7.61 -10.43
C PHE A 11 -0.22 -7.03 -11.03
N TYR A 12 0.24 -5.93 -10.45
CA TYR A 12 1.46 -5.22 -10.83
C TYR A 12 2.56 -5.44 -9.79
N GLN A 13 3.81 -5.50 -10.26
CA GLN A 13 5.00 -5.58 -9.42
C GLN A 13 5.97 -4.47 -9.79
N PHE A 14 6.62 -3.87 -8.81
CA PHE A 14 7.73 -2.94 -9.01
C PHE A 14 8.98 -3.71 -9.40
N GLU A 15 9.72 -3.25 -10.40
CA GLU A 15 10.91 -3.96 -10.91
C GLU A 15 12.01 -4.04 -9.85
N ASN A 16 12.24 -2.95 -9.10
CA ASN A 16 13.23 -2.92 -8.02
C ASN A 16 12.93 -3.95 -6.91
N LEU A 17 11.65 -4.16 -6.57
CA LEU A 17 11.23 -5.13 -5.56
C LEU A 17 11.14 -6.56 -6.14
N ALA A 18 10.75 -6.72 -7.41
CA ALA A 18 10.67 -8.03 -8.07
C ALA A 18 12.05 -8.67 -8.27
N ASN A 19 13.08 -7.84 -8.48
CA ASN A 19 14.46 -8.28 -8.61
C ASN A 19 15.13 -8.57 -7.24
N ALA A 20 14.49 -8.18 -6.12
CA ALA A 20 15.00 -8.45 -4.80
C ALA A 20 14.71 -9.90 -4.37
N ARG A 21 15.72 -10.56 -3.79
CA ARG A 21 15.54 -11.91 -3.25
C ARG A 21 14.86 -11.88 -1.88
N GLY A 22 14.12 -12.93 -1.56
CA GLY A 22 13.56 -13.14 -0.21
C GLY A 22 12.18 -12.48 0.01
N ILE A 23 11.65 -11.75 -0.95
CA ILE A 23 10.30 -11.16 -0.86
C ILE A 23 9.39 -11.58 -2.00
N ASN A 24 8.10 -11.40 -1.80
CA ASN A 24 7.10 -11.34 -2.85
C ASN A 24 6.17 -10.16 -2.60
N HIS A 25 5.66 -9.53 -3.66
CA HIS A 25 4.76 -8.38 -3.55
C HIS A 25 3.84 -8.31 -4.76
N GLY A 26 2.73 -7.58 -4.62
CA GLY A 26 1.80 -7.34 -5.71
C GLY A 26 0.79 -6.26 -5.37
N ILE A 27 0.48 -5.43 -6.36
CA ILE A 27 -0.64 -4.49 -6.35
C ILE A 27 -1.72 -5.10 -7.24
N PHE A 28 -2.78 -5.61 -6.64
CA PHE A 28 -3.84 -6.31 -7.36
C PHE A 28 -4.76 -5.32 -8.07
N THR A 29 -5.29 -5.75 -9.23
CA THR A 29 -6.38 -5.02 -9.88
C THR A 29 -7.72 -5.39 -9.23
N ARG A 30 -8.79 -4.69 -9.61
CA ARG A 30 -10.16 -5.01 -9.16
C ARG A 30 -10.78 -6.24 -9.82
N ASN A 31 -10.10 -6.84 -10.80
CA ASN A 31 -10.66 -7.87 -11.69
C ASN A 31 -10.48 -9.30 -11.16
N ALA A 32 -11.32 -10.22 -11.65
CA ALA A 32 -11.30 -11.67 -11.37
C ALA A 32 -11.62 -12.10 -9.92
N GLY A 33 -12.39 -11.28 -9.19
CA GLY A 33 -12.90 -11.65 -7.87
C GLY A 33 -14.34 -12.18 -7.91
N HIS A 34 -14.89 -12.35 -6.72
CA HIS A 34 -16.22 -12.95 -6.47
C HIS A 34 -17.30 -11.94 -6.10
N SER A 35 -16.93 -10.68 -5.80
CA SER A 35 -17.87 -9.65 -5.39
C SER A 35 -18.71 -9.15 -6.56
N GLN A 36 -19.97 -8.79 -6.27
CA GLN A 36 -20.92 -8.25 -7.24
C GLN A 36 -20.89 -6.71 -7.23
N PRO A 37 -21.41 -6.05 -8.28
CA PRO A 37 -21.55 -4.59 -8.25
C PRO A 37 -22.28 -4.10 -6.97
N PRO A 38 -21.86 -2.96 -6.38
CA PRO A 38 -20.84 -2.02 -6.83
C PRO A 38 -19.38 -2.39 -6.46
N TYR A 39 -19.14 -3.56 -5.88
CA TYR A 39 -17.84 -4.03 -5.40
C TYR A 39 -17.10 -4.95 -6.39
N ALA A 40 -17.59 -5.04 -7.64
CA ALA A 40 -17.08 -5.98 -8.64
C ALA A 40 -15.63 -5.64 -9.04
N SER A 41 -14.75 -6.62 -8.88
CA SER A 41 -15.01 -7.99 -8.47
C SER A 41 -14.06 -8.45 -7.35
N LEU A 42 -12.78 -8.04 -7.33
CA LEU A 42 -11.75 -8.48 -6.36
C LEU A 42 -11.68 -7.51 -5.16
N ASN A 43 -12.84 -7.25 -4.54
CA ASN A 43 -12.87 -6.47 -3.32
C ASN A 43 -12.36 -7.29 -2.13
N ILE A 44 -11.39 -6.76 -1.38
CA ILE A 44 -10.84 -7.38 -0.17
C ILE A 44 -11.25 -6.65 1.12
N GLY A 45 -12.03 -5.56 1.02
CA GLY A 45 -12.46 -4.72 2.14
C GLY A 45 -13.71 -5.27 2.83
N TYR A 46 -13.59 -5.59 4.13
CA TYR A 46 -14.77 -5.82 4.98
C TYR A 46 -15.39 -4.50 5.44
N GLY A 47 -16.67 -4.55 5.85
CA GLY A 47 -17.34 -3.42 6.51
C GLY A 47 -17.79 -2.28 5.59
N ILE A 48 -17.67 -2.43 4.28
CA ILE A 48 -18.07 -1.41 3.29
C ILE A 48 -19.40 -1.73 2.59
N GLY A 49 -20.09 -2.81 3.01
CA GLY A 49 -21.40 -3.20 2.49
C GLY A 49 -21.39 -4.40 1.55
N ASP A 50 -20.24 -4.97 1.24
CA ASP A 50 -20.12 -6.18 0.39
C ASP A 50 -20.43 -7.48 1.16
N GLU A 51 -20.70 -8.55 0.43
CA GLU A 51 -20.95 -9.88 0.99
C GLU A 51 -19.68 -10.46 1.63
N LYS A 52 -19.76 -10.79 2.93
CA LYS A 52 -18.60 -11.31 3.68
C LYS A 52 -17.97 -12.56 3.06
N LYS A 53 -18.79 -13.45 2.45
CA LYS A 53 -18.28 -14.67 1.79
C LYS A 53 -17.48 -14.32 0.54
N ALA A 54 -17.95 -13.37 -0.27
CA ALA A 54 -17.23 -12.90 -1.46
C ALA A 54 -15.89 -12.28 -1.08
N VAL A 55 -15.87 -11.41 -0.06
CA VAL A 55 -14.62 -10.82 0.45
C VAL A 55 -13.66 -11.89 0.98
N ALA A 56 -14.16 -12.90 1.72
CA ALA A 56 -13.33 -14.00 2.20
C ALA A 56 -12.71 -14.80 1.04
N SER A 57 -13.49 -15.12 0.01
CA SER A 57 -13.01 -15.81 -1.20
C SER A 57 -11.96 -14.97 -1.95
N ASN A 58 -12.18 -13.66 -2.05
CA ASN A 58 -11.21 -12.74 -2.66
C ASN A 58 -9.90 -12.69 -1.89
N ARG A 59 -9.95 -12.61 -0.56
CA ARG A 59 -8.74 -12.65 0.28
C ARG A 59 -8.00 -13.98 0.14
N SER A 60 -8.73 -15.11 0.05
CA SER A 60 -8.12 -16.43 -0.18
C SER A 60 -7.45 -16.52 -1.55
N LEU A 61 -8.05 -15.94 -2.60
CA LEU A 61 -7.46 -15.87 -3.93
C LEU A 61 -6.14 -15.07 -3.92
N VAL A 62 -6.14 -13.87 -3.30
CA VAL A 62 -4.94 -13.04 -3.15
C VAL A 62 -3.86 -13.77 -2.35
N SER A 63 -4.23 -14.41 -1.22
CA SER A 63 -3.30 -15.20 -0.39
C SER A 63 -2.66 -16.34 -1.19
N GLY A 64 -3.46 -17.09 -1.94
CA GLY A 64 -2.97 -18.21 -2.76
C GLY A 64 -2.04 -17.76 -3.88
N ILE A 65 -2.32 -16.63 -4.54
CA ILE A 65 -1.44 -16.04 -5.58
C ILE A 65 -0.11 -15.60 -4.99
N MET A 66 -0.13 -14.97 -3.80
CA MET A 66 1.08 -14.51 -3.14
C MET A 66 1.90 -15.63 -2.50
N GLY A 67 1.33 -16.84 -2.33
CA GLY A 67 1.95 -17.91 -1.56
C GLY A 67 2.08 -17.56 -0.07
N ALA A 68 1.12 -16.78 0.45
CA ALA A 68 1.18 -16.27 1.81
C ALA A 68 0.82 -17.36 2.83
N GLY A 69 1.70 -17.59 3.83
CA GLY A 69 1.39 -18.41 4.99
C GLY A 69 0.38 -17.70 5.91
N GLU A 70 0.58 -16.40 6.09
CA GLU A 70 -0.29 -15.51 6.86
C GLU A 70 -0.46 -14.16 6.15
N MET A 71 -1.67 -13.60 6.17
CA MET A 71 -1.93 -12.24 5.71
C MET A 71 -2.30 -11.34 6.89
N THR A 72 -1.51 -10.30 7.12
CA THR A 72 -1.72 -9.31 8.18
C THR A 72 -2.44 -8.09 7.64
N PHE A 73 -3.60 -7.78 8.23
CA PHE A 73 -4.40 -6.59 7.96
C PHE A 73 -4.36 -5.63 9.16
N ILE A 74 -4.52 -4.35 8.90
CA ILE A 74 -4.68 -3.29 9.90
C ILE A 74 -6.01 -2.56 9.67
N ASP A 75 -6.55 -1.96 10.75
CA ASP A 75 -7.69 -1.03 10.66
C ASP A 75 -7.16 0.36 10.29
N GLN A 76 -7.28 0.71 9.01
CA GLN A 76 -6.81 1.97 8.43
C GLN A 76 -7.77 3.11 8.78
N VAL A 77 -7.26 4.13 9.45
CA VAL A 77 -8.05 5.28 9.93
C VAL A 77 -7.61 6.61 9.31
N HIS A 78 -6.72 6.57 8.31
CA HIS A 78 -6.10 7.73 7.65
C HIS A 78 -5.26 8.57 8.63
N GLY A 79 -4.64 7.90 9.60
CA GLY A 79 -3.70 8.47 10.56
C GLY A 79 -2.24 8.33 10.13
N CYS A 80 -1.36 8.32 11.13
CA CYS A 80 0.07 8.18 10.93
C CYS A 80 0.73 7.19 11.91
N ASP A 81 -0.07 6.31 12.54
CA ASP A 81 0.44 5.28 13.43
C ASP A 81 1.03 4.10 12.66
N VAL A 82 2.15 3.59 13.17
CA VAL A 82 2.90 2.46 12.61
C VAL A 82 2.87 1.31 13.60
N VAL A 83 2.41 0.13 13.19
CA VAL A 83 2.44 -1.08 14.01
C VAL A 83 3.59 -1.98 13.61
N ILE A 84 4.29 -2.52 14.61
CA ILE A 84 5.35 -3.51 14.43
C ILE A 84 4.77 -4.90 14.71
N VAL A 85 4.94 -5.81 13.78
CA VAL A 85 4.58 -7.23 13.92
C VAL A 85 5.86 -8.05 13.94
N GLY A 86 6.46 -8.21 15.12
CA GLY A 86 7.73 -8.92 15.31
C GLY A 86 7.57 -10.43 15.32
N ARG A 87 8.71 -11.16 15.25
CA ARG A 87 8.78 -12.65 15.25
C ARG A 87 8.14 -13.27 16.48
N ASP A 88 8.20 -12.61 17.62
CA ASP A 88 7.71 -13.11 18.90
C ASP A 88 6.23 -12.86 19.16
N GLN A 89 5.57 -12.10 18.31
CA GLN A 89 4.13 -11.83 18.43
C GLN A 89 3.33 -13.01 17.86
N LYS A 90 2.96 -13.94 18.75
CA LYS A 90 2.01 -15.01 18.42
C LYS A 90 0.58 -14.50 18.62
N GLY A 91 -0.21 -14.47 17.58
CA GLY A 91 -1.64 -14.22 17.70
C GLY A 91 -2.30 -13.83 16.38
N ASN A 92 -3.27 -14.64 15.96
CA ASN A 92 -4.15 -14.41 14.80
C ASN A 92 -5.19 -13.31 15.05
N ARG A 93 -4.77 -12.12 15.48
CA ARG A 93 -5.68 -10.97 15.48
C ARG A 93 -5.62 -10.33 14.10
N ASN A 94 -6.76 -10.29 13.46
CA ASN A 94 -6.88 -9.66 12.15
C ASN A 94 -8.18 -8.85 12.10
N PRO A 95 -8.12 -7.51 12.13
CA PRO A 95 -6.91 -6.67 12.08
C PRO A 95 -6.04 -6.74 13.36
N VAL A 96 -4.72 -6.58 13.17
CA VAL A 96 -3.76 -6.67 14.30
C VAL A 96 -3.75 -5.41 15.17
N ALA A 97 -4.04 -4.24 14.58
CA ALA A 97 -4.08 -2.94 15.24
C ALA A 97 -4.85 -1.90 14.43
N ILE A 98 -5.20 -0.79 15.09
CA ILE A 98 -5.61 0.45 14.44
C ILE A 98 -4.32 1.18 14.07
N ALA A 99 -4.02 1.28 12.79
CA ALA A 99 -2.81 1.92 12.26
C ALA A 99 -2.94 2.15 10.75
N ASP A 100 -2.03 2.93 10.17
CA ASP A 100 -1.97 3.15 8.73
C ASP A 100 -0.66 2.68 8.09
N ALA A 101 0.25 2.13 8.91
CA ALA A 101 1.42 1.42 8.40
C ALA A 101 1.72 0.19 9.25
N VAL A 102 2.32 -0.82 8.64
CA VAL A 102 2.72 -2.05 9.30
C VAL A 102 4.09 -2.49 8.82
N VAL A 103 4.94 -2.92 9.78
CA VAL A 103 6.32 -3.35 9.54
C VAL A 103 6.52 -4.73 10.14
N THR A 104 7.26 -5.62 9.45
CA THR A 104 7.59 -6.96 9.95
C THR A 104 8.94 -7.47 9.45
N ASP A 105 9.57 -8.31 10.27
CA ASP A 105 10.71 -9.18 9.90
C ASP A 105 10.33 -10.68 9.89
N ARG A 106 9.01 -11.00 9.99
CA ARG A 106 8.52 -12.38 10.04
C ARG A 106 8.45 -13.00 8.64
N PRO A 107 9.15 -14.11 8.38
CA PRO A 107 8.95 -14.89 7.17
C PRO A 107 7.51 -15.41 7.05
N GLU A 108 7.05 -15.59 5.81
CA GLU A 108 5.71 -16.09 5.45
C GLU A 108 4.54 -15.21 5.93
N ASN A 109 4.83 -14.03 6.52
CA ASN A 109 3.82 -13.03 6.88
C ASN A 109 3.75 -11.95 5.80
N TYR A 110 2.58 -11.79 5.21
CA TYR A 110 2.32 -10.83 4.13
C TYR A 110 1.46 -9.68 4.62
N LEU A 111 1.99 -8.48 4.55
CA LEU A 111 1.36 -7.25 4.96
C LEU A 111 0.40 -6.76 3.88
N VAL A 112 -0.84 -6.45 4.24
CA VAL A 112 -1.88 -6.05 3.29
C VAL A 112 -2.41 -4.67 3.63
N ILE A 113 -2.34 -3.76 2.67
CA ILE A 113 -3.00 -2.46 2.68
C ILE A 113 -4.15 -2.48 1.67
N GLN A 114 -5.28 -1.91 2.07
CA GLN A 114 -6.53 -1.83 1.33
C GLN A 114 -6.70 -0.41 0.81
N VAL A 115 -6.81 -0.24 -0.50
CA VAL A 115 -6.85 1.08 -1.12
C VAL A 115 -7.97 1.24 -2.15
N ALA A 116 -8.47 2.46 -2.24
CA ALA A 116 -9.29 3.01 -3.33
C ALA A 116 -9.03 4.52 -3.31
N ASP A 117 -8.10 4.97 -4.11
CA ASP A 117 -7.54 6.33 -4.26
C ASP A 117 -6.39 6.71 -3.33
N CYS A 118 -6.34 6.24 -2.07
CA CYS A 118 -5.17 6.44 -1.22
C CYS A 118 -3.96 5.67 -1.76
N GLN A 119 -2.74 6.12 -1.45
CA GLN A 119 -1.52 5.42 -1.85
C GLN A 119 -1.24 4.21 -0.94
N SER A 120 -0.71 3.16 -1.56
CA SER A 120 0.11 2.17 -0.86
C SER A 120 1.58 2.43 -1.16
N VAL A 121 2.44 2.38 -0.14
CA VAL A 121 3.89 2.43 -0.33
C VAL A 121 4.49 1.16 0.26
N LEU A 122 5.10 0.35 -0.61
CA LEU A 122 5.76 -0.89 -0.22
C LEU A 122 7.24 -0.64 -0.05
N MET A 123 7.83 -1.14 1.04
CA MET A 123 9.24 -0.98 1.35
C MET A 123 9.88 -2.31 1.75
N TYR A 124 11.14 -2.48 1.38
CA TYR A 124 11.96 -3.63 1.75
C TYR A 124 13.40 -3.22 2.03
N GLU A 125 13.94 -3.63 3.18
CA GLU A 125 15.37 -3.52 3.50
C GLU A 125 16.02 -4.90 3.45
N PRO A 126 16.91 -5.16 2.47
CA PRO A 126 17.40 -6.52 2.20
C PRO A 126 18.32 -7.11 3.26
N ALA A 127 19.18 -6.27 3.89
CA ALA A 127 20.19 -6.78 4.83
C ALA A 127 19.54 -7.21 6.16
N ARG A 128 18.47 -6.55 6.58
CA ARG A 128 17.71 -6.90 7.79
C ARG A 128 16.53 -7.81 7.50
N GLN A 129 16.19 -8.00 6.22
CA GLN A 129 14.99 -8.74 5.79
C GLN A 129 13.73 -8.20 6.49
N VAL A 130 13.49 -6.90 6.33
CA VAL A 130 12.35 -6.21 6.90
C VAL A 130 11.50 -5.64 5.78
N VAL A 131 10.19 -5.89 5.84
CA VAL A 131 9.21 -5.31 4.91
C VAL A 131 8.27 -4.37 5.64
N ALA A 132 7.81 -3.34 4.94
CA ALA A 132 6.75 -2.45 5.40
C ALA A 132 5.72 -2.22 4.29
N ASN A 133 4.48 -2.00 4.71
CA ASN A 133 3.39 -1.60 3.83
C ASN A 133 2.64 -0.42 4.46
N VAL A 134 2.52 0.67 3.73
CA VAL A 134 2.01 1.95 4.21
C VAL A 134 0.73 2.32 3.47
N HIS A 135 -0.31 2.67 4.20
CA HIS A 135 -1.48 3.38 3.69
C HIS A 135 -1.26 4.89 3.84
N SER A 136 -0.96 5.56 2.75
CA SER A 136 -0.78 7.01 2.73
C SER A 136 -2.01 7.68 2.10
N GLY A 137 -3.02 7.96 2.93
CA GLY A 137 -4.08 8.89 2.61
C GLY A 137 -3.57 10.33 2.70
N TRP A 138 -4.32 11.33 2.22
CA TRP A 138 -3.86 12.72 2.20
C TRP A 138 -3.43 13.25 3.60
N ARG A 139 -4.14 12.85 4.68
CA ARG A 139 -3.75 13.21 6.04
C ARG A 139 -2.45 12.56 6.46
N GLY A 140 -2.33 11.24 6.22
CA GLY A 140 -1.09 10.50 6.49
C GLY A 140 0.11 11.05 5.69
N SER A 141 -0.12 11.51 4.45
CA SER A 141 0.91 12.20 3.67
C SER A 141 1.35 13.51 4.33
N ILE A 142 0.41 14.32 4.84
CA ILE A 142 0.74 15.56 5.55
C ILE A 142 1.49 15.27 6.85
N ASP A 143 1.05 14.26 7.60
CA ASP A 143 1.66 13.84 8.87
C ASP A 143 2.92 12.98 8.70
N ASN A 144 3.41 12.85 7.45
CA ASN A 144 4.62 12.13 7.07
C ASN A 144 4.67 10.67 7.53
N ILE A 145 3.59 9.90 7.27
CA ILE A 145 3.53 8.47 7.63
C ILE A 145 4.68 7.66 7.03
N ILE A 146 5.18 8.05 5.85
CA ILE A 146 6.30 7.40 5.18
C ILE A 146 7.58 7.54 6.00
N GLY A 147 7.93 8.78 6.39
CA GLY A 147 9.09 9.04 7.24
C GLY A 147 9.00 8.32 8.58
N ARG A 148 7.83 8.37 9.25
CA ARG A 148 7.56 7.64 10.51
C ARG A 148 7.74 6.14 10.38
N THR A 149 7.35 5.56 9.23
CA THR A 149 7.54 4.13 8.97
C THR A 149 9.02 3.79 8.83
N ILE A 150 9.79 4.61 8.11
CA ILE A 150 11.24 4.43 7.97
C ILE A 150 11.95 4.59 9.31
N GLU A 151 11.57 5.58 10.14
CA GLU A 151 12.07 5.74 11.51
C GLU A 151 11.78 4.49 12.37
N ALA A 152 10.56 3.92 12.25
CA ALA A 152 10.22 2.68 12.94
C ALA A 152 11.06 1.50 12.46
N MET A 153 11.31 1.36 11.14
CA MET A 153 12.20 0.33 10.58
C MET A 153 13.64 0.49 11.10
N GLN A 154 14.16 1.73 11.20
CA GLN A 154 15.48 2.01 11.75
C GLN A 154 15.54 1.65 13.24
N HIS A 155 14.59 2.15 14.03
CA HIS A 155 14.60 2.02 15.48
C HIS A 155 14.44 0.56 15.94
N HIS A 156 13.50 -0.19 15.34
CA HIS A 156 13.15 -1.53 15.79
C HIS A 156 14.01 -2.64 15.17
N PHE A 157 14.51 -2.43 13.95
CA PHE A 157 15.20 -3.47 13.18
C PHE A 157 16.61 -3.08 12.74
N GLY A 158 17.03 -1.84 13.00
CA GLY A 158 18.35 -1.33 12.57
C GLY A 158 18.46 -1.23 11.05
N CYS A 159 17.37 -0.99 10.34
CA CYS A 159 17.37 -0.78 8.90
C CYS A 159 18.15 0.46 8.51
N HIS A 160 18.80 0.44 7.34
CA HIS A 160 19.47 1.60 6.78
C HIS A 160 18.61 2.22 5.66
N PRO A 161 18.15 3.49 5.76
CA PRO A 161 17.29 4.09 4.76
C PRO A 161 17.84 4.02 3.35
N ALA A 162 19.15 4.23 3.18
CA ALA A 162 19.83 4.16 1.88
C ALA A 162 19.80 2.74 1.25
N ALA A 163 19.51 1.69 2.03
CA ALA A 163 19.36 0.32 1.53
C ALA A 163 17.89 -0.06 1.23
N ILE A 164 16.93 0.76 1.65
CA ILE A 164 15.51 0.49 1.44
C ILE A 164 15.18 0.61 -0.05
N LEU A 165 14.50 -0.42 -0.57
CA LEU A 165 13.82 -0.40 -1.87
C LEU A 165 12.36 -0.01 -1.63
N ALA A 166 11.84 0.95 -2.38
CA ALA A 166 10.48 1.45 -2.21
C ALA A 166 9.70 1.46 -3.53
N GLY A 167 8.39 1.17 -3.43
CA GLY A 167 7.45 1.25 -4.54
C GLY A 167 6.20 2.04 -4.16
N ILE A 168 5.91 3.12 -4.88
CA ILE A 168 4.71 3.96 -4.72
C ILE A 168 3.62 3.44 -5.65
N GLY A 169 2.53 2.91 -5.08
CA GLY A 169 1.44 2.24 -5.80
C GLY A 169 0.45 3.17 -6.50
N PRO A 170 -0.49 2.60 -7.28
CA PRO A 170 -1.59 3.33 -7.88
C PRO A 170 -2.42 4.08 -6.84
N SER A 171 -2.78 5.31 -7.15
CA SER A 171 -3.59 6.17 -6.29
C SER A 171 -4.24 7.30 -7.09
N LEU A 172 -4.95 8.19 -6.44
CA LEU A 172 -5.50 9.38 -7.08
C LEU A 172 -4.34 10.28 -7.57
N GLY A 173 -4.19 10.37 -8.88
CA GLY A 173 -3.11 11.17 -9.49
C GLY A 173 -3.41 12.67 -9.53
N PRO A 174 -2.40 13.50 -9.83
CA PRO A 174 -2.54 14.96 -9.91
C PRO A 174 -3.57 15.40 -10.94
N CYS A 175 -3.88 14.59 -11.94
CA CYS A 175 -4.97 14.84 -12.89
C CYS A 175 -6.37 14.83 -12.25
N CYS A 176 -6.54 14.27 -11.04
CA CYS A 176 -7.83 14.02 -10.40
C CYS A 176 -7.88 14.37 -8.91
N ALA A 177 -6.76 14.69 -8.28
CA ALA A 177 -6.65 14.95 -6.85
C ALA A 177 -7.01 16.40 -6.49
N GLU A 178 -8.22 16.84 -6.87
CA GLU A 178 -8.75 18.15 -6.53
C GLU A 178 -9.09 18.23 -5.04
N PHE A 179 -8.63 19.29 -4.37
CA PHE A 179 -8.91 19.63 -2.98
C PHE A 179 -9.49 21.04 -2.89
N ILE A 180 -10.81 21.14 -2.93
CA ILE A 180 -11.53 22.44 -2.94
C ILE A 180 -11.21 23.24 -1.67
N ASN A 181 -11.12 22.56 -0.52
CA ASN A 181 -10.89 23.18 0.78
C ASN A 181 -9.39 23.18 1.18
N TYR A 182 -8.47 23.04 0.26
CA TYR A 182 -7.05 22.88 0.56
C TYR A 182 -6.48 23.96 1.49
N LYS A 183 -7.02 25.19 1.43
CA LYS A 183 -6.55 26.32 2.26
C LYS A 183 -6.74 26.08 3.76
N THR A 184 -7.70 25.23 4.15
CA THR A 184 -8.01 24.88 5.54
C THR A 184 -7.58 23.46 5.89
N GLU A 185 -7.38 22.59 4.89
CA GLU A 185 -7.11 21.17 5.09
C GLU A 185 -5.65 20.82 4.90
N ILE A 186 -4.92 21.54 4.02
CA ILE A 186 -3.55 21.22 3.63
C ILE A 186 -2.60 22.37 4.04
N PRO A 187 -1.59 22.12 4.88
CA PRO A 187 -0.61 23.12 5.29
C PRO A 187 0.10 23.78 4.12
N GLN A 188 0.46 25.06 4.29
CA GLN A 188 0.98 25.89 3.21
C GLN A 188 2.28 25.36 2.58
N GLU A 189 3.12 24.69 3.34
CA GLU A 189 4.35 24.05 2.87
C GLU A 189 4.13 23.01 1.78
N PHE A 190 2.94 22.37 1.73
CA PHE A 190 2.56 21.41 0.69
C PHE A 190 1.98 22.07 -0.56
N TRP A 191 1.69 23.38 -0.55
CA TRP A 191 1.09 24.05 -1.71
C TRP A 191 2.01 24.11 -2.93
N ARG A 192 3.30 23.88 -2.76
CA ARG A 192 4.25 23.70 -3.86
C ARG A 192 3.94 22.50 -4.77
N TYR A 193 3.17 21.52 -4.27
CA TYR A 193 2.76 20.32 -4.98
C TYR A 193 1.41 20.44 -5.67
N LYS A 194 0.76 21.59 -5.61
CA LYS A 194 -0.52 21.80 -6.28
C LYS A 194 -0.37 22.56 -7.58
N ASP A 195 -1.25 22.26 -8.53
CA ASP A 195 -1.43 23.06 -9.73
C ASP A 195 -2.24 24.37 -9.46
N PRO A 196 -2.37 25.26 -10.47
CA PRO A 196 -3.14 26.50 -10.31
C PRO A 196 -4.62 26.31 -9.98
N VAL A 197 -5.20 25.16 -10.28
CA VAL A 197 -6.65 24.88 -10.09
C VAL A 197 -6.93 24.02 -8.85
N GLY A 198 -5.91 23.67 -8.06
CA GLY A 198 -6.08 23.02 -6.75
C GLY A 198 -5.97 21.49 -6.76
N HIS A 199 -5.39 20.92 -7.80
CA HIS A 199 -5.01 19.50 -7.80
C HIS A 199 -3.63 19.33 -7.19
N PHE A 200 -3.50 18.34 -6.29
CA PHE A 200 -2.25 18.03 -5.60
C PHE A 200 -1.56 16.81 -6.18
N ASP A 201 -0.24 16.87 -6.25
CA ASP A 201 0.61 15.73 -6.62
C ASP A 201 1.11 15.00 -5.36
N PHE A 202 0.29 14.07 -4.86
CA PHE A 202 0.69 13.21 -3.74
C PHE A 202 1.76 12.18 -4.11
N TRP A 203 1.97 11.90 -5.39
CA TRP A 203 3.08 11.05 -5.83
C TRP A 203 4.41 11.76 -5.60
N ALA A 204 4.50 13.05 -5.95
CA ALA A 204 5.67 13.87 -5.68
C ALA A 204 5.91 14.05 -4.17
N ILE A 205 4.86 14.27 -3.37
CA ILE A 205 4.98 14.35 -1.90
C ILE A 205 5.60 13.07 -1.34
N SER A 206 5.08 11.91 -1.72
CA SER A 206 5.58 10.62 -1.23
C SER A 206 7.01 10.34 -1.69
N TYR A 207 7.35 10.73 -2.91
CA TYR A 207 8.70 10.60 -3.45
C TYR A 207 9.70 11.45 -2.64
N ASP A 208 9.35 12.72 -2.38
CA ASP A 208 10.19 13.63 -1.59
C ASP A 208 10.34 13.14 -0.15
N GLN A 209 9.26 12.65 0.49
CA GLN A 209 9.31 12.09 1.85
C GLN A 209 10.23 10.86 1.94
N LEU A 210 10.28 10.01 0.92
CA LEU A 210 11.23 8.89 0.84
C LEU A 210 12.67 9.40 0.74
N LEU A 211 12.93 10.42 -0.09
CA LEU A 211 14.25 11.04 -0.22
C LEU A 211 14.69 11.71 1.09
N ASP A 212 13.81 12.50 1.69
CA ASP A 212 14.07 13.22 2.94
C ASP A 212 14.37 12.25 4.11
N ALA A 213 13.76 11.07 4.10
CA ALA A 213 14.05 9.99 5.04
C ALA A 213 15.35 9.23 4.73
N GLY A 214 16.05 9.56 3.65
CA GLY A 214 17.34 8.98 3.28
C GLY A 214 17.29 7.79 2.31
N VAL A 215 16.14 7.48 1.72
CA VAL A 215 16.04 6.46 0.66
C VAL A 215 16.70 7.01 -0.61
N LEU A 216 17.52 6.21 -1.27
CA LEU A 216 18.20 6.66 -2.49
C LEU A 216 17.22 6.77 -3.67
N ALA A 217 17.30 7.81 -4.48
CA ALA A 217 16.43 8.02 -5.64
C ALA A 217 16.35 6.82 -6.59
N LYS A 218 17.48 6.13 -6.81
CA LYS A 218 17.56 4.91 -7.64
C LYS A 218 16.84 3.70 -7.05
N HIS A 219 16.45 3.75 -5.79
CA HIS A 219 15.72 2.70 -5.06
C HIS A 219 14.22 2.96 -4.99
N ILE A 220 13.75 4.11 -5.51
CA ILE A 220 12.34 4.49 -5.49
C ILE A 220 11.75 4.28 -6.87
N GLU A 221 10.69 3.48 -6.96
CA GLU A 221 9.89 3.31 -8.17
C GLU A 221 8.47 3.82 -7.91
N SER A 222 7.93 4.66 -8.79
CA SER A 222 6.55 5.14 -8.74
C SER A 222 5.80 4.68 -9.98
N CYS A 223 4.62 4.07 -9.80
CA CYS A 223 3.84 3.57 -10.93
C CYS A 223 3.13 4.69 -11.72
N GLN A 224 2.84 5.83 -11.11
CA GLN A 224 2.16 6.98 -11.70
C GLN A 224 0.83 6.61 -12.40
N MET A 225 0.08 5.67 -11.84
CA MET A 225 -1.22 5.25 -12.34
C MET A 225 -2.34 5.88 -11.50
N CYS A 226 -3.18 6.70 -12.14
CA CYS A 226 -4.35 7.30 -11.50
C CYS A 226 -5.50 6.32 -11.41
N THR A 227 -5.94 5.99 -10.20
CA THR A 227 -7.06 5.05 -9.94
C THR A 227 -8.39 5.55 -10.50
N ARG A 228 -8.65 6.87 -10.46
CA ARG A 228 -9.86 7.45 -11.05
C ARG A 228 -9.88 7.41 -12.57
N CYS A 229 -8.72 7.52 -13.23
CA CYS A 229 -8.62 7.42 -14.69
C CYS A 229 -8.66 5.97 -15.19
N ARG A 230 -8.36 5.00 -14.30
CA ARG A 230 -8.28 3.57 -14.63
C ARG A 230 -9.24 2.75 -13.77
N THR A 231 -10.51 3.11 -13.78
CA THR A 231 -11.56 2.40 -13.04
C THR A 231 -11.86 1.00 -13.59
N ASP A 232 -11.40 0.70 -14.79
CA ASP A 232 -11.37 -0.65 -15.36
C ASP A 232 -10.39 -1.59 -14.66
N GLU A 233 -9.37 -1.03 -13.99
CA GLU A 233 -8.35 -1.81 -13.26
C GLU A 233 -8.38 -1.62 -11.75
N PHE A 234 -8.77 -0.44 -11.27
CA PHE A 234 -8.71 -0.10 -9.85
C PHE A 234 -10.05 0.41 -9.31
N PHE A 235 -10.33 0.09 -8.07
CA PHE A 235 -11.42 0.75 -7.35
C PHE A 235 -11.05 2.21 -7.07
N SER A 236 -11.98 3.14 -7.29
CA SER A 236 -11.81 4.55 -7.01
C SER A 236 -13.01 5.11 -6.24
N TYR A 237 -12.79 5.53 -4.99
CA TYR A 237 -13.81 6.18 -4.18
C TYR A 237 -14.22 7.55 -4.76
N ARG A 238 -13.27 8.28 -5.35
CA ARG A 238 -13.51 9.57 -6.00
C ARG A 238 -14.46 9.42 -7.20
N ALA A 239 -14.33 8.35 -7.96
CA ALA A 239 -15.16 8.07 -9.13
C ALA A 239 -16.53 7.49 -8.76
N GLU A 240 -16.55 6.49 -7.86
CA GLU A 240 -17.69 5.59 -7.69
C GLU A 240 -18.44 5.79 -6.37
N LYS A 241 -17.84 6.45 -5.35
CA LYS A 241 -18.36 6.65 -3.99
C LYS A 241 -18.57 5.34 -3.23
N THR A 242 -19.44 4.46 -3.71
CA THR A 242 -19.61 3.10 -3.20
C THR A 242 -18.78 2.17 -4.08
N THR A 243 -17.70 1.63 -3.52
CA THR A 243 -16.73 0.84 -4.29
C THR A 243 -15.93 -0.09 -3.40
N GLY A 244 -15.28 -1.10 -3.99
CA GLY A 244 -14.40 -2.03 -3.31
C GLY A 244 -13.08 -1.42 -2.83
N ARG A 245 -12.21 -2.31 -2.33
CA ARG A 245 -10.81 -2.02 -2.01
C ARG A 245 -9.94 -3.05 -2.69
N PHE A 246 -8.94 -2.60 -3.46
CA PHE A 246 -7.93 -3.50 -4.01
C PHE A 246 -6.78 -3.67 -3.03
N ALA A 247 -6.02 -4.76 -3.21
CA ALA A 247 -4.93 -5.15 -2.32
C ALA A 247 -3.58 -4.60 -2.80
N ALA A 248 -2.82 -4.01 -1.88
CA ALA A 248 -1.38 -3.88 -1.98
C ALA A 248 -0.75 -4.83 -0.97
N VAL A 249 0.13 -5.73 -1.42
CA VAL A 249 0.66 -6.82 -0.60
C VAL A 249 2.18 -6.88 -0.73
N ILE A 250 2.87 -7.06 0.39
CA ILE A 250 4.30 -7.38 0.44
C ILE A 250 4.58 -8.33 1.60
N GLY A 251 5.46 -9.31 1.41
CA GLY A 251 5.84 -10.24 2.47
C GLY A 251 7.18 -10.90 2.22
N LEU A 252 7.78 -11.39 3.31
CA LEU A 252 8.99 -12.18 3.27
C LEU A 252 8.67 -13.63 2.90
N LYS A 253 9.43 -14.18 1.96
CA LYS A 253 9.33 -15.59 1.61
C LYS A 253 9.88 -16.45 2.75
N LYS A 254 9.55 -17.74 2.72
CA LYS A 254 10.20 -18.74 3.57
C LYS A 254 11.71 -18.71 3.31
N ILE A 255 12.48 -18.71 4.38
CA ILE A 255 13.93 -18.90 4.29
C ILE A 255 14.14 -20.38 3.93
N GLU A 256 14.63 -20.65 2.74
CA GLU A 256 15.15 -21.97 2.39
C GLU A 256 16.56 -22.07 2.98
N ASP A 257 16.77 -23.03 3.88
CA ASP A 257 18.06 -23.34 4.48
C ASP A 257 19.05 -23.90 3.44
#